data_4cd520c2bad9e5348c43f404e3cca7e3
#
_entry.id   4cd520c2bad9e5348c43f404e3cca7e3
#
_cell.length_a   1.000
_cell.length_b   1.000
_cell.length_c   1.000
_cell.angle_alpha   90.00
_cell.angle_beta   90.00
_cell.angle_gamma   90.00
#
_symmetry.space_group_name_H-M   'P 1'
#
loop_
_entity.id
_entity.type
_entity.pdbx_description
1 polymer ?
#
loop_
_entity_poly.entity_id
_entity_poly.type
_entity_poly.pdbx_seq_one_letter_code
_entity_poly.pdbx_strand_id
1 'polypeptide(L)'
;LRVLMIPAFLVVLYWGFPGSRYVALGIYIVACLTDLLDGYIARHYNQVSDFGKFMDPLADKCLVMAALCWFVEEGTFFAWVLAIVLLREFAVSGMRLVAVEKGRVIAAGWSGKVKTASTMVCICLILLGIPQVLNYVCQGIILVTTVYSGVEYFAKNADVFKEVK
;
A
#
# COMPACT_ATOMS: atom_id res chain seq x y z
N LEU A 1 15.80 -2.43 -5.03
CA LEU A 1 15.51 -3.85 -4.89
C LEU A 1 14.02 -4.16 -5.06
N ARG A 2 13.11 -3.46 -4.36
CA ARG A 2 11.65 -3.69 -4.38
C ARG A 2 11.01 -3.59 -5.76
N VAL A 3 11.42 -2.63 -6.58
CA VAL A 3 10.90 -2.48 -7.96
C VAL A 3 11.11 -3.77 -8.78
N LEU A 4 12.21 -4.48 -8.54
CA LEU A 4 12.47 -5.78 -9.18
C LEU A 4 11.68 -6.94 -8.55
N MET A 5 11.29 -6.80 -7.28
CA MET A 5 10.47 -7.83 -6.60
C MET A 5 9.01 -7.82 -7.06
N ILE A 6 8.48 -6.69 -7.54
CA ILE A 6 7.11 -6.61 -8.07
C ILE A 6 6.90 -7.52 -9.29
N PRO A 7 7.70 -7.42 -10.36
CA PRO A 7 7.56 -8.34 -11.49
C PRO A 7 7.84 -9.79 -11.09
N ALA A 8 8.82 -10.05 -10.20
CA ALA A 8 9.09 -11.41 -9.72
C ALA A 8 7.88 -11.99 -8.97
N PHE A 9 7.23 -11.20 -8.11
CA PHE A 9 6.00 -11.56 -7.41
C PHE A 9 4.87 -11.92 -8.39
N LEU A 10 4.63 -11.08 -9.40
CA LEU A 10 3.60 -11.33 -10.41
C LEU A 10 3.92 -12.57 -11.25
N VAL A 11 5.16 -12.71 -11.74
CA VAL A 11 5.58 -13.88 -12.52
C VAL A 11 5.33 -15.18 -11.76
N VAL A 12 5.67 -15.24 -10.47
CA VAL A 12 5.43 -16.42 -9.63
C VAL A 12 3.94 -16.74 -9.51
N LEU A 13 3.09 -15.72 -9.35
CA LEU A 13 1.64 -15.90 -9.26
C LEU A 13 1.03 -16.37 -10.59
N TYR A 14 1.42 -15.76 -11.71
CA TYR A 14 0.91 -16.12 -13.04
C TYR A 14 1.45 -17.45 -13.56
N TRP A 15 2.62 -17.88 -13.11
CA TRP A 15 3.15 -19.21 -13.46
C TRP A 15 2.30 -20.34 -12.90
N GLY A 16 1.61 -20.12 -11.78
CA GLY A 16 0.55 -21.01 -11.30
C GLY A 16 0.99 -22.43 -10.91
N PHE A 17 2.27 -22.66 -10.59
CA PHE A 17 2.75 -23.98 -10.14
C PHE A 17 2.23 -24.32 -8.74
N PRO A 18 2.16 -25.62 -8.36
CA PRO A 18 1.75 -26.02 -7.02
C PRO A 18 2.62 -25.34 -5.96
N GLY A 19 2.00 -24.49 -5.11
CA GLY A 19 2.71 -23.71 -4.08
C GLY A 19 3.16 -22.31 -4.51
N SER A 20 2.86 -21.84 -5.72
CA SER A 20 3.19 -20.48 -6.19
C SER A 20 2.73 -19.39 -5.23
N ARG A 21 1.57 -19.54 -4.60
CA ARG A 21 1.05 -18.59 -3.59
C ARG A 21 1.95 -18.47 -2.36
N TYR A 22 2.54 -19.58 -1.89
CA TYR A 22 3.45 -19.56 -0.73
C TYR A 22 4.79 -18.91 -1.09
N VAL A 23 5.28 -19.14 -2.32
CA VAL A 23 6.48 -18.46 -2.82
C VAL A 23 6.22 -16.96 -2.98
N ALA A 24 5.08 -16.58 -3.56
CA ALA A 24 4.65 -15.19 -3.66
C ALA A 24 4.50 -14.52 -2.29
N LEU A 25 3.94 -15.22 -1.31
CA LEU A 25 3.86 -14.76 0.08
C LEU A 25 5.25 -14.51 0.67
N GLY A 26 6.20 -15.42 0.43
CA GLY A 26 7.59 -15.23 0.84
C GLY A 26 8.23 -13.98 0.23
N ILE A 27 8.06 -13.77 -1.08
CA ILE A 27 8.53 -12.57 -1.78
C ILE A 27 7.88 -11.31 -1.19
N TYR A 28 6.57 -11.34 -0.94
CA TYR A 28 5.82 -10.22 -0.38
C TYR A 28 6.31 -9.86 1.03
N ILE A 29 6.48 -10.85 1.91
CA ILE A 29 6.99 -10.64 3.28
C ILE A 29 8.41 -10.08 3.25
N VAL A 30 9.30 -10.65 2.43
CA VAL A 30 10.69 -10.15 2.28
C VAL A 30 10.68 -8.71 1.79
N ALA A 31 9.83 -8.37 0.81
CA ALA A 31 9.70 -7.00 0.32
C ALA A 31 9.22 -6.03 1.42
N CYS A 32 8.23 -6.42 2.23
CA CYS A 32 7.75 -5.63 3.36
C CYS A 32 8.83 -5.45 4.45
N LEU A 33 9.57 -6.51 4.78
CA LEU A 33 10.65 -6.45 5.78
C LEU A 33 11.82 -5.58 5.28
N THR A 34 12.18 -5.69 4.01
CA THR A 34 13.22 -4.84 3.39
C THR A 34 12.84 -3.36 3.50
N ASP A 35 11.54 -3.02 3.33
CA ASP A 35 11.05 -1.65 3.53
C ASP A 35 11.27 -1.11 4.93
N LEU A 36 10.95 -1.92 5.92
CA LEU A 36 11.14 -1.55 7.32
C LEU A 36 12.64 -1.36 7.63
N LEU A 37 13.50 -2.23 7.09
CA LEU A 37 14.96 -2.15 7.28
C LEU A 37 15.57 -0.94 6.55
N ASP A 38 15.21 -0.72 5.29
CA ASP A 38 15.71 0.42 4.49
C ASP A 38 15.27 1.75 5.14
N GLY A 39 14.02 1.84 5.61
CA GLY A 39 13.53 3.00 6.34
C GLY A 39 14.21 3.23 7.69
N TYR A 40 14.64 2.17 8.38
CA TYR A 40 15.42 2.26 9.61
C TYR A 40 16.86 2.73 9.33
N ILE A 41 17.54 2.10 8.35
CA ILE A 41 18.92 2.41 7.95
C ILE A 41 19.02 3.84 7.41
N ALA A 42 18.11 4.24 6.51
CA ALA A 42 18.11 5.58 5.93
C ALA A 42 17.98 6.70 6.98
N ARG A 43 17.19 6.45 8.03
CA ARG A 43 17.07 7.40 9.16
C ARG A 43 18.31 7.45 10.04
N HIS A 44 19.06 6.35 10.13
CA HIS A 44 20.24 6.28 11.01
C HIS A 44 21.51 6.82 10.35
N TYR A 45 21.64 6.67 9.03
CA TYR A 45 22.88 7.03 8.29
C TYR A 45 22.78 8.27 7.41
N ASN A 46 21.65 8.98 7.37
CA ASN A 46 21.41 10.19 6.55
C ASN A 46 21.84 10.06 5.06
N GLN A 47 21.92 8.85 4.54
CA GLN A 47 22.29 8.56 3.15
C GLN A 47 21.05 8.26 2.31
N VAL A 48 20.30 9.30 1.96
CA VAL A 48 19.10 9.13 1.11
C VAL A 48 19.35 9.87 -0.21
N SER A 49 19.49 9.14 -1.31
CA SER A 49 19.50 9.75 -2.64
C SER A 49 18.12 10.32 -2.98
N ASP A 50 18.06 11.42 -3.73
CA ASP A 50 16.78 12.03 -4.12
C ASP A 50 15.93 11.09 -4.99
N PHE A 51 16.57 10.26 -5.80
CA PHE A 51 15.89 9.19 -6.55
C PHE A 51 15.29 8.13 -5.62
N GLY A 52 15.99 7.72 -4.55
CA GLY A 52 15.48 6.80 -3.53
C GLY A 52 14.26 7.36 -2.81
N LYS A 53 14.29 8.62 -2.38
CA LYS A 53 13.16 9.31 -1.74
C LYS A 53 11.89 9.29 -2.59
N PHE A 54 12.02 9.35 -3.92
CA PHE A 54 10.91 9.30 -4.85
C PHE A 54 10.42 7.86 -5.09
N MET A 55 11.35 6.93 -5.29
CA MET A 55 11.02 5.55 -5.68
C MET A 55 10.49 4.69 -4.52
N ASP A 56 10.94 4.93 -3.29
CA ASP A 56 10.54 4.12 -2.14
C ASP A 56 9.02 4.16 -1.87
N PRO A 57 8.37 5.34 -1.76
CA PRO A 57 6.92 5.42 -1.56
C PRO A 57 6.11 4.87 -2.75
N LEU A 58 6.69 4.91 -3.95
CA LEU A 58 6.05 4.40 -5.16
C LEU A 58 6.09 2.88 -5.18
N ALA A 59 7.26 2.29 -4.93
CA ALA A 59 7.45 0.84 -4.95
C ALA A 59 6.59 0.12 -3.90
N ASP A 60 6.49 0.69 -2.67
CA ASP A 60 5.65 0.15 -1.61
C ASP A 60 4.16 0.08 -2.04
N LYS A 61 3.64 1.15 -2.60
CA LYS A 61 2.27 1.19 -3.11
C LYS A 61 2.06 0.26 -4.30
N CYS A 62 3.01 0.19 -5.23
CA CYS A 62 2.92 -0.67 -6.40
C CYS A 62 2.85 -2.16 -6.04
N LEU A 63 3.59 -2.62 -5.03
CA LEU A 63 3.54 -4.02 -4.59
C LEU A 63 2.16 -4.38 -4.02
N VAL A 64 1.61 -3.52 -3.14
CA VAL A 64 0.26 -3.71 -2.58
C VAL A 64 -0.79 -3.73 -3.68
N MET A 65 -0.71 -2.77 -4.64
CA MET A 65 -1.66 -2.70 -5.76
C MET A 65 -1.54 -3.91 -6.69
N ALA A 66 -0.33 -4.39 -6.98
CA ALA A 66 -0.10 -5.58 -7.79
C ALA A 66 -0.77 -6.82 -7.15
N ALA A 67 -0.65 -7.00 -5.83
CA ALA A 67 -1.31 -8.08 -5.12
C ALA A 67 -2.84 -7.97 -5.19
N LEU A 68 -3.39 -6.78 -4.93
CA LEU A 68 -4.85 -6.57 -4.98
C LEU A 68 -5.41 -6.73 -6.40
N CYS A 69 -4.69 -6.27 -7.44
CA CYS A 69 -5.09 -6.48 -8.83
C CYS A 69 -5.16 -7.97 -9.17
N TRP A 70 -4.14 -8.74 -8.77
CA TRP A 70 -4.13 -10.17 -9.01
C TRP A 70 -5.29 -10.88 -8.28
N PHE A 71 -5.63 -10.49 -7.04
CA PHE A 71 -6.80 -11.03 -6.33
C PHE A 71 -8.12 -10.70 -7.01
N VAL A 72 -8.24 -9.52 -7.64
CA VAL A 72 -9.42 -9.17 -8.43
C VAL A 72 -9.53 -10.03 -9.67
N GLU A 73 -8.42 -10.27 -10.38
CA GLU A 73 -8.39 -11.13 -11.56
C GLU A 73 -8.73 -12.58 -11.22
N GLU A 74 -8.25 -13.08 -10.07
CA GLU A 74 -8.58 -14.42 -9.57
C GLU A 74 -10.03 -14.54 -9.08
N GLY A 75 -10.76 -13.43 -8.95
CA GLY A 75 -12.13 -13.40 -8.44
C GLY A 75 -12.25 -13.52 -6.91
N THR A 76 -11.16 -13.42 -6.19
CA THR A 76 -11.13 -13.50 -4.72
C THR A 76 -11.30 -12.15 -4.02
N PHE A 77 -11.20 -11.05 -4.76
CA PHE A 77 -11.31 -9.68 -4.26
C PHE A 77 -12.25 -8.83 -5.12
N PHE A 78 -13.05 -7.97 -4.52
CA PHE A 78 -13.98 -7.12 -5.26
C PHE A 78 -13.28 -5.92 -5.91
N ALA A 79 -13.49 -5.74 -7.22
CA ALA A 79 -12.91 -4.64 -7.99
C ALA A 79 -13.32 -3.24 -7.45
N TRP A 80 -14.54 -3.08 -6.94
CA TRP A 80 -15.00 -1.81 -6.37
C TRP A 80 -14.28 -1.45 -5.07
N VAL A 81 -13.88 -2.46 -4.24
CA VAL A 81 -13.05 -2.23 -3.06
C VAL A 81 -11.67 -1.74 -3.48
N LEU A 82 -11.05 -2.37 -4.49
CA LEU A 82 -9.79 -1.92 -5.06
C LEU A 82 -9.89 -0.48 -5.58
N ALA A 83 -10.98 -0.13 -6.28
CA ALA A 83 -11.19 1.23 -6.78
C ALA A 83 -11.21 2.27 -5.65
N ILE A 84 -11.86 1.97 -4.52
CA ILE A 84 -11.86 2.85 -3.33
C ILE A 84 -10.46 2.98 -2.73
N VAL A 85 -9.71 1.89 -2.65
CA VAL A 85 -8.32 1.91 -2.17
C VAL A 85 -7.46 2.80 -3.06
N LEU A 86 -7.54 2.63 -4.39
CA LEU A 86 -6.81 3.43 -5.37
C LEU A 86 -7.17 4.92 -5.27
N LEU A 87 -8.47 5.23 -5.24
CA LEU A 87 -8.96 6.60 -5.11
C LEU A 87 -8.35 7.29 -3.88
N ARG A 88 -8.38 6.61 -2.74
CA ARG A 88 -7.79 7.15 -1.50
C ARG A 88 -6.28 7.35 -1.63
N GLU A 89 -5.55 6.40 -2.20
CA GLU A 89 -4.09 6.52 -2.34
C GLU A 89 -3.70 7.70 -3.22
N PHE A 90 -4.39 7.89 -4.35
CA PHE A 90 -4.15 9.02 -5.24
C PHE A 90 -4.57 10.35 -4.61
N ALA A 91 -5.74 10.40 -3.96
CA ALA A 91 -6.25 11.60 -3.32
C ALA A 91 -5.32 12.09 -2.19
N VAL A 92 -4.86 11.19 -1.31
CA VAL A 92 -3.92 11.55 -0.24
C VAL A 92 -2.55 11.94 -0.80
N SER A 93 -2.07 11.27 -1.85
CA SER A 93 -0.79 11.61 -2.48
C SER A 93 -0.86 12.96 -3.19
N GLY A 94 -1.95 13.23 -3.90
CA GLY A 94 -2.19 14.53 -4.54
C GLY A 94 -2.26 15.67 -3.53
N MET A 95 -2.98 15.48 -2.42
CA MET A 95 -3.02 16.50 -1.36
C MET A 95 -1.64 16.78 -0.76
N ARG A 96 -0.80 15.76 -0.58
CA ARG A 96 0.58 15.95 -0.11
C ARG A 96 1.42 16.75 -1.10
N LEU A 97 1.28 16.51 -2.41
CA LEU A 97 1.97 17.27 -3.44
C LEU A 97 1.59 18.76 -3.38
N VAL A 98 0.30 19.07 -3.35
CA VAL A 98 -0.21 20.45 -3.21
C VAL A 98 0.30 21.13 -1.93
N ALA A 99 0.35 20.38 -0.82
CA ALA A 99 0.87 20.92 0.43
C ALA A 99 2.38 21.25 0.35
N VAL A 100 3.17 20.38 -0.30
CA VAL A 100 4.61 20.59 -0.49
C VAL A 100 4.88 21.83 -1.38
N GLU A 101 4.10 22.03 -2.44
CA GLU A 101 4.17 23.24 -3.28
C GLU A 101 3.93 24.52 -2.48
N LYS A 102 3.08 24.44 -1.44
CA LYS A 102 2.82 25.53 -0.49
C LYS A 102 3.85 25.59 0.67
N GLY A 103 4.96 24.85 0.59
CA GLY A 103 6.01 24.81 1.61
C GLY A 103 5.61 24.07 2.89
N ARG A 104 4.48 23.32 2.88
CA ARG A 104 3.97 22.59 4.04
C ARG A 104 4.17 21.09 3.88
N VAL A 105 4.86 20.46 4.83
CA VAL A 105 5.03 19.00 4.86
C VAL A 105 3.97 18.36 5.76
N ILE A 106 3.07 17.58 5.17
CA ILE A 106 2.04 16.84 5.93
C ILE A 106 2.56 15.44 6.25
N ALA A 107 2.75 15.16 7.54
CA ALA A 107 3.16 13.84 8.02
C ALA A 107 2.05 12.79 7.86
N ALA A 108 2.45 11.52 7.80
CA ALA A 108 1.50 10.41 7.82
C ALA A 108 0.77 10.34 9.17
N GLY A 109 -0.55 10.43 9.17
CA GLY A 109 -1.38 10.24 10.35
C GLY A 109 -1.32 8.80 10.87
N TRP A 110 -1.69 8.61 12.15
CA TRP A 110 -1.75 7.30 12.78
C TRP A 110 -2.72 6.35 12.06
N SER A 111 -3.88 6.85 11.63
CA SER A 111 -4.86 6.09 10.85
C SER A 111 -4.31 5.56 9.53
N GLY A 112 -3.45 6.34 8.86
CA GLY A 112 -2.76 5.90 7.65
C GLY A 112 -1.79 4.75 7.91
N LYS A 113 -1.11 4.74 9.06
CA LYS A 113 -0.22 3.62 9.46
C LYS A 113 -1.03 2.35 9.76
N VAL A 114 -2.13 2.48 10.49
CA VAL A 114 -3.05 1.36 10.78
C VAL A 114 -3.62 0.78 9.48
N LYS A 115 -4.08 1.64 8.55
CA LYS A 115 -4.56 1.21 7.22
C LYS A 115 -3.50 0.41 6.48
N THR A 116 -2.27 0.88 6.40
CA THR A 116 -1.20 0.19 5.69
C THR A 116 -0.88 -1.16 6.33
N ALA A 117 -0.71 -1.20 7.65
CA ALA A 117 -0.43 -2.42 8.38
C ALA A 117 -1.56 -3.46 8.23
N SER A 118 -2.83 -3.05 8.39
CA SER A 118 -3.97 -3.95 8.24
C SER A 118 -4.09 -4.49 6.81
N THR A 119 -3.86 -3.66 5.79
CA THR A 119 -3.85 -4.10 4.39
C THR A 119 -2.76 -5.12 4.12
N MET A 120 -1.53 -4.91 4.62
CA MET A 120 -0.42 -5.85 4.47
C MET A 120 -0.74 -7.21 5.11
N VAL A 121 -1.27 -7.22 6.33
CA VAL A 121 -1.68 -8.45 7.01
C VAL A 121 -2.78 -9.17 6.25
N CYS A 122 -3.81 -8.46 5.79
CA CYS A 122 -4.90 -9.05 5.01
C CYS A 122 -4.39 -9.66 3.70
N ILE A 123 -3.47 -9.01 2.99
CA ILE A 123 -2.85 -9.57 1.77
C ILE A 123 -2.12 -10.89 2.09
N CYS A 124 -1.33 -10.93 3.17
CA CYS A 124 -0.65 -12.15 3.59
C CYS A 124 -1.65 -13.28 3.88
N LEU A 125 -2.75 -13.00 4.58
CA LEU A 125 -3.79 -13.98 4.87
C LEU A 125 -4.47 -14.50 3.60
N ILE A 126 -4.79 -13.63 2.65
CA ILE A 126 -5.41 -14.01 1.37
C ILE A 126 -4.45 -14.88 0.55
N LEU A 127 -3.15 -14.55 0.52
CA LEU A 127 -2.13 -15.38 -0.14
C LEU A 127 -1.99 -16.78 0.49
N LEU A 128 -2.21 -16.90 1.80
CA LEU A 128 -2.26 -18.20 2.48
C LEU A 128 -3.44 -19.08 2.07
N GLY A 129 -4.39 -18.56 1.29
CA GLY A 129 -5.57 -19.31 0.84
C GLY A 129 -6.62 -19.55 1.94
N ILE A 130 -6.88 -18.51 2.74
CA ILE A 130 -7.92 -18.57 3.78
C ILE A 130 -9.32 -18.85 3.20
N PRO A 131 -10.25 -19.39 4.00
CA PRO A 131 -11.64 -19.59 3.58
C PRO A 131 -12.30 -18.29 3.11
N GLN A 132 -13.21 -18.40 2.14
CA GLN A 132 -13.87 -17.26 1.50
C GLN A 132 -14.55 -16.30 2.50
N VAL A 133 -15.09 -16.82 3.59
CA VAL A 133 -15.72 -16.00 4.65
C VAL A 133 -14.68 -15.08 5.30
N LEU A 134 -13.48 -15.58 5.64
CA LEU A 134 -12.39 -14.79 6.18
C LEU A 134 -11.87 -13.78 5.16
N ASN A 135 -11.86 -14.14 3.88
CA ASN A 135 -11.49 -13.22 2.81
C ASN A 135 -12.43 -12.01 2.76
N TYR A 136 -13.76 -12.21 2.88
CA TYR A 136 -14.71 -11.09 2.98
C TYR A 136 -14.46 -10.21 4.21
N VAL A 137 -14.09 -10.81 5.35
CA VAL A 137 -13.69 -10.03 6.55
C VAL A 137 -12.46 -9.19 6.27
N CYS A 138 -11.43 -9.75 5.65
CA CYS A 138 -10.22 -9.01 5.25
C CYS A 138 -10.55 -7.83 4.32
N GLN A 139 -11.42 -8.04 3.33
CA GLN A 139 -11.87 -6.98 2.44
C GLN A 139 -12.62 -5.87 3.20
N GLY A 140 -13.48 -6.25 4.14
CA GLY A 140 -14.18 -5.32 5.02
C GLY A 140 -13.22 -4.47 5.86
N ILE A 141 -12.19 -5.09 6.44
CA ILE A 141 -11.14 -4.40 7.21
C ILE A 141 -10.39 -3.41 6.31
N ILE A 142 -9.96 -3.84 5.11
CA ILE A 142 -9.27 -2.97 4.14
C ILE A 142 -10.16 -1.78 3.77
N LEU A 143 -11.44 -2.02 3.49
CA LEU A 143 -12.38 -0.97 3.11
C LEU A 143 -12.58 0.05 4.23
N VAL A 144 -12.93 -0.42 5.43
CA VAL A 144 -13.20 0.45 6.59
C VAL A 144 -11.99 1.28 6.96
N THR A 145 -10.81 0.66 7.07
CA THR A 145 -9.58 1.37 7.41
C THR A 145 -9.17 2.36 6.32
N THR A 146 -9.41 2.06 5.05
CA THR A 146 -9.14 2.93 3.91
C THR A 146 -10.05 4.16 3.94
N VAL A 147 -11.36 3.97 4.08
CA VAL A 147 -12.34 5.08 4.11
C VAL A 147 -12.08 5.95 5.34
N TYR A 148 -11.96 5.34 6.53
CA TYR A 148 -11.71 6.08 7.77
C TYR A 148 -10.45 6.94 7.68
N SER A 149 -9.32 6.35 7.23
CA SER A 149 -8.05 7.08 7.11
C SER A 149 -8.09 8.17 6.03
N GLY A 150 -8.88 7.97 4.98
CA GLY A 150 -9.12 8.98 3.95
C GLY A 150 -9.88 10.18 4.52
N VAL A 151 -11.04 9.94 5.12
CA VAL A 151 -11.89 10.98 5.72
C VAL A 151 -11.12 11.76 6.79
N GLU A 152 -10.47 11.07 7.72
CA GLU A 152 -9.66 11.72 8.76
C GLU A 152 -8.55 12.59 8.18
N TYR A 153 -7.86 12.10 7.14
CA TYR A 153 -6.77 12.84 6.51
C TYR A 153 -7.27 14.12 5.84
N PHE A 154 -8.39 14.07 5.12
CA PHE A 154 -8.99 15.23 4.49
C PHE A 154 -9.57 16.20 5.51
N ALA A 155 -10.25 15.72 6.56
CA ALA A 155 -10.79 16.56 7.61
C ALA A 155 -9.71 17.34 8.35
N LYS A 156 -8.55 16.71 8.65
CA LYS A 156 -7.43 17.36 9.34
C LYS A 156 -6.64 18.35 8.49
N ASN A 157 -6.71 18.23 7.17
CA ASN A 157 -5.89 19.04 6.25
C ASN A 157 -6.75 19.82 5.24
N ALA A 158 -8.04 20.01 5.52
CA ALA A 158 -8.96 20.76 4.65
C ALA A 158 -8.54 22.22 4.42
N ASP A 159 -7.75 22.79 5.34
CA ASP A 159 -7.17 24.12 5.27
C ASP A 159 -6.19 24.28 4.08
N VAL A 160 -5.56 23.21 3.61
CA VAL A 160 -4.67 23.25 2.42
C VAL A 160 -5.42 23.74 1.18
N PHE A 161 -6.72 23.49 1.07
CA PHE A 161 -7.54 23.92 -0.05
C PHE A 161 -8.20 25.29 0.15
N LYS A 162 -8.27 25.81 1.39
CA LYS A 162 -8.93 27.10 1.70
C LYS A 162 -8.08 28.32 1.34
N GLU A 163 -6.79 28.18 1.12
CA GLU A 163 -5.86 29.27 0.82
C GLU A 163 -5.71 29.56 -0.69
N VAL A 164 -6.62 29.08 -1.53
CA VAL A 164 -6.69 29.46 -2.95
C VAL A 164 -7.63 30.65 -3.08
N LYS A 165 -7.14 31.82 -2.71
CA LYS A 165 -7.64 33.13 -3.18
C LYS A 165 -6.46 34.02 -3.49
#